data_202df230675fcceb68e31ccf780002af
#
_entry.id   202df230675fcceb68e31ccf780002af
#
_cell.length_a   1.000
_cell.length_b   1.000
_cell.length_c   1.000
_cell.angle_alpha   90.00
_cell.angle_beta   90.00
_cell.angle_gamma   90.00
#
_symmetry.space_group_name_H-M   'P 1'
#
loop_
_entity.id
_entity.type
_entity.pdbx_description
1 polymer ?
#
loop_
_entity_poly.entity_id
_entity_poly.type
_entity_poly.pdbx_seq_one_letter_code
_entity_poly.pdbx_strand_id
1 'polypeptide(L)'
;LATALPLRDHAWHFLAASFDADTGEAILYHEPQVMYALDPVIAPISKVFSGPVVNAAVPLALAAYVERLDSAPLAQSSMPPGVVFAGKYNGKLDSPRLCNRALSRFEIEIMKQGVQPGLTERRHSGPTDELSKCIVGAWDFSEGINTLSVKDCGPYRLDGRLVNCPTRALTGHNWTGTVFDWTKAPKEYGAIHFHDDDVDDARWEVSFEWQVPTDAKSRFYAAKVTTSDNDEDYIPFWVVPEVGKEQSKIAVMVPTISYMAYANEHVASNAGGAELFVYRVPIMQQQNMFLAEHREYGGSIYDTHTDGSGICMSSRLRPILSIRPKYDHFLAQAPWQYPADLHLVYWLETMGYDYDVFTDEDVTYEGLARLENYNVIITGSHPEHNSGNQLDALHNYTQRGGRLMYMGADAWYWVHSFHPGYEDVGRGVLTEMRRCESGIRTWRADPGEYYHQGTGEW
;
A
#
# COMPACT_ATOMS: atom_id res chain seq x y z
N LEU A 1 -10.30 6.87 -29.88
CA LEU A 1 -9.88 8.27 -29.79
C LEU A 1 -8.61 8.36 -28.97
N ALA A 2 -7.63 9.14 -29.43
CA ALA A 2 -6.43 9.46 -28.69
C ALA A 2 -6.04 10.92 -29.00
N THR A 3 -5.66 11.67 -27.99
CA THR A 3 -5.04 12.99 -28.21
C THR A 3 -3.60 12.78 -28.69
N ALA A 4 -3.11 13.65 -29.55
CA ALA A 4 -1.71 13.64 -29.97
C ALA A 4 -0.77 14.21 -28.89
N LEU A 5 -1.33 14.71 -27.79
CA LEU A 5 -0.58 15.30 -26.70
C LEU A 5 -0.30 14.21 -25.65
N PRO A 6 0.98 13.92 -25.35
CA PRO A 6 1.30 13.01 -24.27
C PRO A 6 0.94 13.62 -22.90
N LEU A 7 0.63 12.79 -21.93
CA LEU A 7 0.63 13.21 -20.52
C LEU A 7 2.09 13.55 -20.15
N ARG A 8 2.28 14.70 -19.54
CA ARG A 8 3.60 15.08 -19.00
C ARG A 8 3.81 14.46 -17.65
N ASP A 9 4.98 13.91 -17.45
CA ASP A 9 5.39 13.43 -16.14
C ASP A 9 5.39 14.59 -15.13
N HIS A 10 4.96 14.27 -13.92
CA HIS A 10 4.90 15.21 -12.80
C HIS A 10 4.03 16.47 -13.04
N ALA A 11 3.06 16.40 -13.93
CA ALA A 11 2.15 17.48 -14.24
C ALA A 11 0.68 17.04 -14.12
N TRP A 12 -0.18 17.93 -13.63
CA TRP A 12 -1.61 17.72 -13.63
C TRP A 12 -2.22 18.06 -14.99
N HIS A 13 -3.13 17.21 -15.42
CA HIS A 13 -3.91 17.37 -16.64
C HIS A 13 -5.38 17.26 -16.34
N PHE A 14 -6.17 18.14 -16.92
CA PHE A 14 -7.62 18.00 -16.97
C PHE A 14 -8.00 17.13 -18.16
N LEU A 15 -8.76 16.08 -17.90
CA LEU A 15 -9.27 15.17 -18.92
C LEU A 15 -10.79 15.12 -18.87
N ALA A 16 -11.47 15.15 -20.01
CA ALA A 16 -12.89 14.86 -20.11
C ALA A 16 -13.17 14.04 -21.35
N ALA A 17 -14.09 13.09 -21.24
CA ALA A 17 -14.64 12.34 -22.35
C ALA A 17 -16.14 12.52 -22.37
N SER A 18 -16.70 12.79 -23.55
CA SER A 18 -18.14 12.95 -23.77
C SER A 18 -18.54 12.02 -24.89
N PHE A 19 -19.70 11.37 -24.75
CA PHE A 19 -20.30 10.52 -25.79
C PHE A 19 -21.79 10.83 -25.92
N ASP A 20 -22.21 11.17 -27.12
CA ASP A 20 -23.60 11.38 -27.47
C ASP A 20 -24.13 10.12 -28.19
N ALA A 21 -25.04 9.41 -27.54
CA ALA A 21 -25.57 8.16 -28.06
C ALA A 21 -26.50 8.34 -29.28
N ASP A 22 -27.12 9.51 -29.45
CA ASP A 22 -28.04 9.79 -30.54
C ASP A 22 -27.28 10.08 -31.85
N THR A 23 -26.15 10.79 -31.73
CA THR A 23 -25.30 11.15 -32.87
C THR A 23 -24.15 10.19 -33.11
N GLY A 24 -23.79 9.41 -32.09
CA GLY A 24 -22.58 8.56 -32.06
C GLY A 24 -21.31 9.37 -31.90
N GLU A 25 -21.38 10.68 -31.62
CA GLU A 25 -20.18 11.51 -31.45
C GLU A 25 -19.52 11.31 -30.10
N ALA A 26 -18.24 11.01 -30.14
CA ALA A 26 -17.37 11.00 -28.97
C ALA A 26 -16.38 12.15 -29.05
N ILE A 27 -16.23 12.88 -27.96
CA ILE A 27 -15.26 13.98 -27.80
C ILE A 27 -14.30 13.65 -26.68
N LEU A 28 -13.02 13.84 -26.92
CA LEU A 28 -11.97 13.77 -25.92
C LEU A 28 -11.32 15.15 -25.74
N TYR A 29 -11.38 15.65 -24.54
CA TYR A 29 -10.79 16.90 -24.12
C TYR A 29 -9.60 16.62 -23.22
N HIS A 30 -8.46 17.28 -23.50
CA HIS A 30 -7.23 17.11 -22.75
C HIS A 30 -6.49 18.44 -22.66
N GLU A 31 -6.21 18.91 -21.44
CA GLU A 31 -5.51 20.15 -21.20
C GLU A 31 -4.58 20.03 -19.99
N PRO A 32 -3.27 20.35 -20.12
CA PRO A 32 -2.37 20.48 -18.98
C PRO A 32 -2.84 21.62 -18.08
N GLN A 33 -2.70 21.46 -16.76
CA GLN A 33 -3.03 22.54 -15.82
C GLN A 33 -2.08 23.75 -15.98
N VAL A 34 -0.83 23.50 -16.33
CA VAL A 34 0.17 24.55 -16.60
C VAL A 34 0.54 24.49 -18.08
N MET A 35 0.25 25.60 -18.78
CA MET A 35 0.62 25.78 -20.17
C MET A 35 1.91 26.60 -20.29
N TYR A 36 2.80 26.15 -21.13
CA TYR A 36 4.02 26.88 -21.47
C TYR A 36 3.89 27.57 -22.84
N ALA A 37 4.67 28.63 -23.07
CA ALA A 37 4.58 29.43 -24.29
C ALA A 37 4.80 28.65 -25.62
N LEU A 38 5.48 27.51 -25.55
CA LEU A 38 5.76 26.65 -26.70
C LEU A 38 4.78 25.46 -26.80
N ASP A 39 3.81 25.38 -25.90
CA ASP A 39 2.81 24.30 -25.96
C ASP A 39 1.90 24.48 -27.16
N PRO A 40 1.55 23.40 -27.87
CA PRO A 40 0.62 23.49 -28.97
C PRO A 40 -0.78 23.90 -28.45
N VAL A 41 -1.51 24.63 -29.28
CA VAL A 41 -2.92 24.92 -29.00
C VAL A 41 -3.69 23.58 -28.95
N ILE A 42 -4.31 23.30 -27.83
CA ILE A 42 -5.04 22.06 -27.60
C ILE A 42 -6.47 22.26 -28.12
N ALA A 43 -6.86 21.40 -29.06
CA ALA A 43 -8.23 21.30 -29.52
C ALA A 43 -8.82 19.95 -29.09
N PRO A 44 -10.09 19.89 -28.68
CA PRO A 44 -10.78 18.62 -28.49
C PRO A 44 -10.74 17.78 -29.76
N ILE A 45 -10.59 16.47 -29.59
CA ILE A 45 -10.66 15.53 -30.70
C ILE A 45 -12.03 14.89 -30.67
N SER A 46 -12.72 14.92 -31.79
CA SER A 46 -13.99 14.23 -31.94
C SER A 46 -13.95 13.15 -33.00
N LYS A 47 -14.78 12.14 -32.83
CA LYS A 47 -15.01 11.07 -33.80
C LYS A 47 -16.43 10.55 -33.69
N VAL A 48 -17.07 10.36 -34.81
CA VAL A 48 -18.38 9.70 -34.87
C VAL A 48 -18.16 8.18 -34.99
N PHE A 49 -18.81 7.44 -34.11
CA PHE A 49 -18.86 5.99 -34.14
C PHE A 49 -20.19 5.52 -34.67
N SER A 50 -20.17 4.59 -35.65
CA SER A 50 -21.34 3.93 -36.18
C SER A 50 -21.46 2.55 -35.55
N GLY A 51 -22.59 2.26 -34.93
CA GLY A 51 -22.87 0.94 -34.35
C GLY A 51 -23.82 1.05 -33.16
N PRO A 52 -24.40 -0.06 -32.73
CA PRO A 52 -25.29 -0.04 -31.58
C PRO A 52 -24.50 0.27 -30.29
N VAL A 53 -25.06 1.11 -29.45
CA VAL A 53 -24.58 1.29 -28.08
C VAL A 53 -24.92 0.03 -27.29
N VAL A 54 -23.93 -0.69 -26.85
CA VAL A 54 -24.13 -1.88 -26.02
C VAL A 54 -24.15 -1.46 -24.55
N ASN A 55 -25.24 -1.74 -23.88
CA ASN A 55 -25.36 -1.53 -22.43
C ASN A 55 -24.81 -2.78 -21.73
N ALA A 56 -23.62 -2.69 -21.20
CA ALA A 56 -22.98 -3.80 -20.48
C ALA A 56 -23.17 -3.61 -18.97
N ALA A 57 -23.64 -4.66 -18.29
CA ALA A 57 -23.77 -4.68 -16.83
C ALA A 57 -22.39 -4.96 -16.19
N VAL A 58 -21.49 -4.00 -16.30
CA VAL A 58 -20.15 -4.06 -15.69
C VAL A 58 -19.99 -2.92 -14.68
N PRO A 59 -19.21 -3.11 -13.59
CA PRO A 59 -18.93 -2.03 -12.66
C PRO A 59 -18.11 -0.91 -13.34
N LEU A 60 -18.30 0.32 -12.90
CA LEU A 60 -17.42 1.42 -13.27
C LEU A 60 -16.07 1.20 -12.61
N ALA A 61 -15.00 1.17 -13.38
CA ALA A 61 -13.64 1.14 -12.91
C ALA A 61 -12.94 2.48 -13.22
N LEU A 62 -12.12 2.95 -12.28
CA LEU A 62 -11.19 4.07 -12.45
C LEU A 62 -9.77 3.54 -12.36
N ALA A 63 -8.85 4.09 -13.14
CA ALA A 63 -7.45 3.65 -13.24
C ALA A 63 -7.22 2.23 -13.77
N ALA A 64 -8.27 1.57 -14.28
CA ALA A 64 -8.19 0.28 -14.95
C ALA A 64 -9.47 0.07 -15.79
N TYR A 65 -9.51 -0.98 -16.60
CA TYR A 65 -10.77 -1.42 -17.21
C TYR A 65 -11.12 -2.85 -16.78
N VAL A 66 -12.42 -3.17 -16.82
CA VAL A 66 -12.88 -4.54 -16.55
C VAL A 66 -12.59 -5.39 -17.78
N GLU A 67 -11.69 -6.35 -17.66
CA GLU A 67 -11.33 -7.26 -18.74
C GLU A 67 -12.36 -8.38 -18.89
N ARG A 68 -12.77 -8.99 -17.77
CA ARG A 68 -13.77 -10.04 -17.75
C ARG A 68 -14.49 -10.13 -16.40
N LEU A 69 -15.64 -10.78 -16.42
CA LEU A 69 -16.37 -11.17 -15.21
C LEU A 69 -16.32 -12.69 -15.09
N ASP A 70 -15.75 -13.18 -14.01
CA ASP A 70 -15.69 -14.60 -13.69
C ASP A 70 -16.88 -14.98 -12.78
N SER A 71 -17.41 -16.17 -12.96
CA SER A 71 -18.57 -16.68 -12.19
C SER A 71 -18.21 -17.20 -10.79
N ALA A 72 -16.95 -17.35 -10.48
CA ALA A 72 -16.50 -17.84 -9.17
C ALA A 72 -16.13 -16.69 -8.22
N PRO A 73 -16.57 -16.71 -6.96
CA PRO A 73 -16.12 -15.75 -5.97
C PRO A 73 -14.65 -16.01 -5.65
N LEU A 74 -13.79 -15.04 -5.99
CA LEU A 74 -12.45 -14.99 -5.42
C LEU A 74 -12.61 -14.59 -3.95
N ALA A 75 -12.30 -15.51 -3.04
CA ALA A 75 -12.46 -15.29 -1.62
C ALA A 75 -11.48 -14.24 -1.10
N GLN A 76 -11.98 -13.35 -0.24
CA GLN A 76 -11.22 -12.56 0.73
C GLN A 76 -10.14 -11.62 0.20
N SER A 77 -10.49 -10.67 -0.67
CA SER A 77 -9.58 -9.58 -1.02
C SER A 77 -10.36 -8.26 -1.17
N SER A 78 -9.64 -7.14 -1.31
CA SER A 78 -10.22 -5.84 -1.66
C SER A 78 -10.98 -5.87 -3.00
N MET A 79 -10.74 -6.89 -3.83
CA MET A 79 -11.39 -7.10 -5.13
C MET A 79 -12.86 -7.47 -5.03
N PRO A 80 -13.73 -6.88 -5.87
CA PRO A 80 -15.08 -7.39 -6.04
C PRO A 80 -15.02 -8.83 -6.58
N PRO A 81 -15.83 -9.75 -6.03
CA PRO A 81 -15.85 -11.13 -6.48
C PRO A 81 -16.11 -11.22 -7.99
N GLY A 82 -15.32 -12.04 -8.67
CA GLY A 82 -15.52 -12.33 -10.10
C GLY A 82 -15.16 -11.21 -11.07
N VAL A 83 -14.52 -10.13 -10.65
CA VAL A 83 -14.09 -9.05 -11.56
C VAL A 83 -12.59 -9.12 -11.79
N VAL A 84 -12.19 -9.17 -13.07
CA VAL A 84 -10.77 -9.11 -13.46
C VAL A 84 -10.52 -7.77 -14.13
N PHE A 85 -9.53 -7.04 -13.60
CA PHE A 85 -9.10 -5.74 -14.12
C PHE A 85 -7.82 -5.88 -14.94
N ALA A 86 -7.71 -5.08 -16.00
CA ALA A 86 -6.51 -4.95 -16.83
C ALA A 86 -6.28 -3.49 -17.22
N GLY A 87 -5.14 -3.23 -17.88
CA GLY A 87 -4.76 -1.89 -18.31
C GLY A 87 -4.66 -0.90 -17.16
N LYS A 88 -4.01 -1.33 -16.08
CA LYS A 88 -3.83 -0.51 -14.89
C LYS A 88 -3.05 0.76 -15.24
N TYR A 89 -3.47 1.86 -14.65
CA TYR A 89 -2.87 3.18 -14.84
C TYR A 89 -1.83 3.45 -13.76
N ASN A 90 -0.67 3.94 -14.17
CA ASN A 90 0.35 4.49 -13.28
C ASN A 90 0.20 6.00 -13.21
N GLY A 91 -0.17 6.51 -12.05
CA GLY A 91 -0.32 7.95 -11.85
C GLY A 91 -1.46 8.33 -10.92
N LYS A 92 -1.55 9.63 -10.65
CA LYS A 92 -2.54 10.19 -9.74
C LYS A 92 -3.85 10.51 -10.45
N LEU A 93 -4.96 10.22 -9.78
CA LEU A 93 -6.29 10.73 -10.14
C LEU A 93 -6.83 11.59 -9.01
N ASP A 94 -7.61 12.60 -9.36
CA ASP A 94 -8.24 13.50 -8.42
C ASP A 94 -9.61 13.96 -8.92
N SER A 95 -10.59 14.01 -8.03
CA SER A 95 -11.92 14.59 -8.24
C SER A 95 -12.66 14.13 -9.51
N PRO A 96 -12.76 12.83 -9.81
CA PRO A 96 -13.49 12.35 -10.98
C PRO A 96 -14.99 12.61 -10.87
N ARG A 97 -15.65 12.89 -12.01
CA ARG A 97 -17.08 13.13 -12.10
C ARG A 97 -17.70 12.36 -13.26
N LEU A 98 -18.94 11.97 -13.09
CA LEU A 98 -19.75 11.31 -14.12
C LEU A 98 -21.03 12.11 -14.34
N CYS A 99 -21.36 12.41 -15.61
CA CYS A 99 -22.57 13.10 -16.03
C CYS A 99 -23.48 12.16 -16.80
N ASN A 100 -24.79 12.39 -16.72
CA ASN A 100 -25.81 11.58 -17.38
C ASN A 100 -26.15 12.02 -18.85
N ARG A 101 -25.39 12.97 -19.37
CA ARG A 101 -25.52 13.43 -20.77
C ARG A 101 -24.18 13.86 -21.32
N ALA A 102 -24.09 13.92 -22.62
CA ALA A 102 -22.98 14.55 -23.31
C ALA A 102 -22.92 16.04 -22.99
N LEU A 103 -21.73 16.54 -22.71
CA LEU A 103 -21.46 17.94 -22.42
C LEU A 103 -20.79 18.60 -23.64
N SER A 104 -21.24 19.82 -23.96
CA SER A 104 -20.56 20.67 -24.93
C SER A 104 -19.19 21.14 -24.40
N ARG A 105 -18.32 21.61 -25.30
CA ARG A 105 -17.02 22.19 -24.94
C ARG A 105 -17.16 23.31 -23.91
N PHE A 106 -18.13 24.17 -24.05
CA PHE A 106 -18.37 25.26 -23.09
C PHE A 106 -18.73 24.75 -21.69
N GLU A 107 -19.57 23.71 -21.65
CA GLU A 107 -19.92 23.08 -20.35
C GLU A 107 -18.75 22.34 -19.71
N ILE A 108 -17.88 21.71 -20.51
CA ILE A 108 -16.65 21.08 -20.02
C ILE A 108 -15.71 22.12 -19.40
N GLU A 109 -15.58 23.30 -20.01
CA GLU A 109 -14.78 24.39 -19.44
C GLU A 109 -15.35 24.89 -18.09
N ILE A 110 -16.67 24.91 -17.93
CA ILE A 110 -17.30 25.25 -16.65
C ILE A 110 -17.05 24.13 -15.62
N MET A 111 -17.19 22.87 -16.04
CA MET A 111 -16.93 21.72 -15.16
C MET A 111 -15.49 21.69 -14.63
N LYS A 112 -14.52 22.09 -15.44
CA LYS A 112 -13.11 22.24 -15.06
C LYS A 112 -12.91 23.18 -13.88
N GLN A 113 -13.77 24.18 -13.70
CA GLN A 113 -13.72 25.14 -12.60
C GLN A 113 -14.25 24.55 -11.27
N GLY A 114 -14.61 23.28 -11.21
CA GLY A 114 -14.98 22.60 -9.99
C GLY A 114 -16.45 22.67 -9.61
N VAL A 115 -17.37 22.52 -10.59
CA VAL A 115 -18.81 22.43 -10.32
C VAL A 115 -19.10 21.27 -9.36
N GLN A 116 -19.82 21.58 -8.30
CA GLN A 116 -20.25 20.58 -7.31
C GLN A 116 -21.62 20.01 -7.67
N PRO A 117 -21.94 18.77 -7.28
CA PRO A 117 -23.28 18.20 -7.42
C PRO A 117 -24.31 19.11 -6.76
N GLY A 118 -25.45 19.31 -7.42
CA GLY A 118 -26.49 20.21 -6.91
C GLY A 118 -27.13 19.70 -5.62
N LEU A 119 -26.88 20.38 -4.53
CA LEU A 119 -27.74 20.34 -3.36
C LEU A 119 -28.91 21.29 -3.62
N THR A 120 -30.11 20.77 -3.67
CA THR A 120 -31.35 21.33 -4.23
C THR A 120 -31.92 22.57 -3.51
N GLU A 121 -31.18 23.35 -2.76
CA GLU A 121 -31.76 24.39 -1.91
C GLU A 121 -31.35 25.87 -2.18
N ARG A 122 -30.65 26.17 -3.26
CA ARG A 122 -30.37 27.58 -3.61
C ARG A 122 -30.95 27.97 -4.96
N ARG A 123 -31.87 28.91 -4.96
CA ARG A 123 -32.49 29.54 -6.13
C ARG A 123 -31.50 30.45 -6.85
N HIS A 124 -30.63 29.84 -7.68
CA HIS A 124 -29.89 30.60 -8.69
C HIS A 124 -29.97 29.83 -10.00
N SER A 125 -30.58 30.42 -10.99
CA SER A 125 -30.71 29.87 -12.33
C SER A 125 -29.53 30.35 -13.20
N GLY A 126 -28.45 29.57 -13.20
CA GLY A 126 -27.28 29.85 -14.05
C GLY A 126 -26.77 28.58 -14.73
N PRO A 127 -25.83 28.69 -15.68
CA PRO A 127 -25.24 27.52 -16.37
C PRO A 127 -24.64 26.47 -15.40
N THR A 128 -24.16 26.91 -14.27
CA THR A 128 -23.63 26.05 -13.19
C THR A 128 -24.70 25.20 -12.53
N ASP A 129 -25.94 25.71 -12.40
CA ASP A 129 -27.04 24.96 -11.79
C ASP A 129 -27.52 23.82 -12.67
N GLU A 130 -27.58 24.04 -13.98
CA GLU A 130 -27.96 22.99 -14.93
C GLU A 130 -26.86 21.91 -15.00
N LEU A 131 -25.59 22.28 -14.96
CA LEU A 131 -24.49 21.34 -14.92
C LEU A 131 -24.46 20.53 -13.62
N SER A 132 -24.76 21.16 -12.50
CA SER A 132 -24.81 20.45 -11.21
C SER A 132 -25.88 19.36 -11.19
N LYS A 133 -26.97 19.53 -11.91
CA LYS A 133 -28.04 18.53 -12.04
C LYS A 133 -27.69 17.34 -12.94
N CYS A 134 -26.76 17.50 -13.88
CA CYS A 134 -26.34 16.40 -14.72
C CYS A 134 -25.31 15.48 -14.07
N ILE A 135 -24.70 15.89 -12.96
CA ILE A 135 -23.72 15.08 -12.23
C ILE A 135 -24.43 13.93 -11.51
N VAL A 136 -24.15 12.70 -11.90
CA VAL A 136 -24.68 11.48 -11.28
C VAL A 136 -23.74 10.85 -10.29
N GLY A 137 -22.42 11.08 -10.44
CA GLY A 137 -21.40 10.67 -9.51
C GLY A 137 -20.29 11.71 -9.44
N ALA A 138 -19.80 12.00 -8.23
CA ALA A 138 -18.70 12.90 -7.98
C ALA A 138 -17.91 12.39 -6.76
N TRP A 139 -16.77 11.81 -7.00
CA TRP A 139 -15.98 11.18 -5.92
C TRP A 139 -14.98 12.17 -5.36
N ASP A 140 -15.08 12.39 -4.05
CA ASP A 140 -14.16 13.22 -3.28
C ASP A 140 -13.15 12.33 -2.55
N PHE A 141 -11.97 12.23 -3.08
CA PHE A 141 -10.93 11.37 -2.55
C PHE A 141 -10.28 11.93 -1.26
N SER A 142 -10.59 13.16 -0.89
CA SER A 142 -10.19 13.74 0.39
C SER A 142 -11.05 13.27 1.59
N GLU A 143 -12.16 12.58 1.31
CA GLU A 143 -13.02 12.03 2.33
C GLU A 143 -12.64 10.58 2.63
N GLY A 144 -12.57 10.21 3.92
CA GLY A 144 -12.26 8.86 4.37
C GLY A 144 -10.89 8.37 3.93
N ILE A 145 -9.88 9.23 3.96
CA ILE A 145 -8.51 8.97 3.47
C ILE A 145 -7.89 7.70 4.09
N ASN A 146 -8.19 7.40 5.34
CA ASN A 146 -7.69 6.22 6.06
C ASN A 146 -8.54 4.95 5.86
N THR A 147 -9.38 4.91 4.85
CA THR A 147 -10.25 3.76 4.55
C THR A 147 -10.08 3.28 3.11
N LEU A 148 -10.60 2.09 2.80
CA LEU A 148 -10.72 1.58 1.43
C LEU A 148 -11.96 2.13 0.70
N SER A 149 -12.79 2.94 1.35
CA SER A 149 -13.99 3.52 0.77
C SER A 149 -13.68 4.84 0.06
N VAL A 150 -14.28 5.02 -1.09
CA VAL A 150 -14.25 6.26 -1.88
C VAL A 150 -15.65 6.84 -1.90
N LYS A 151 -15.81 8.02 -1.30
CA LYS A 151 -17.12 8.65 -1.12
C LYS A 151 -17.61 9.35 -2.37
N ASP A 152 -18.85 9.03 -2.77
CA ASP A 152 -19.58 9.78 -3.78
C ASP A 152 -20.38 10.91 -3.12
N CYS A 153 -20.06 12.14 -3.49
CA CYS A 153 -20.79 13.33 -3.09
C CYS A 153 -22.01 13.61 -3.99
N GLY A 154 -22.22 12.79 -5.03
CA GLY A 154 -23.33 12.87 -5.96
C GLY A 154 -24.68 12.49 -5.35
N PRO A 155 -25.79 12.70 -6.08
CA PRO A 155 -27.14 12.47 -5.57
C PRO A 155 -27.47 10.99 -5.34
N TYR A 156 -26.77 10.07 -5.99
CA TYR A 156 -27.05 8.63 -5.92
C TYR A 156 -26.21 7.86 -4.92
N ARG A 157 -25.23 8.51 -4.28
CA ARG A 157 -24.33 7.89 -3.30
C ARG A 157 -23.65 6.61 -3.83
N LEU A 158 -23.09 6.70 -5.01
CA LEU A 158 -22.37 5.62 -5.69
C LEU A 158 -20.96 5.48 -5.09
N ASP A 159 -20.91 5.18 -3.80
CA ASP A 159 -19.63 5.00 -3.11
C ASP A 159 -18.80 3.90 -3.80
N GLY A 160 -17.52 4.17 -4.02
CA GLY A 160 -16.55 3.24 -4.56
C GLY A 160 -15.74 2.54 -3.50
N ARG A 161 -14.96 1.57 -3.94
CA ARG A 161 -13.98 0.87 -3.10
C ARG A 161 -12.63 0.83 -3.80
N LEU A 162 -11.57 1.06 -3.04
CA LEU A 162 -10.20 0.86 -3.51
C LEU A 162 -9.89 -0.62 -3.64
N VAL A 163 -9.11 -0.94 -4.66
CA VAL A 163 -8.66 -2.29 -4.96
C VAL A 163 -7.15 -2.25 -5.07
N ASN A 164 -6.48 -3.22 -4.45
CA ASN A 164 -5.04 -3.44 -4.56
C ASN A 164 -4.18 -2.31 -3.97
N CYS A 165 -4.60 -1.77 -2.81
CA CYS A 165 -3.88 -0.80 -1.96
C CYS A 165 -3.26 0.43 -2.67
N PRO A 166 -3.98 1.18 -3.53
CA PRO A 166 -3.42 2.41 -4.08
C PRO A 166 -3.18 3.45 -2.99
N THR A 167 -2.17 4.29 -3.18
CA THR A 167 -1.72 5.23 -2.16
C THR A 167 -2.65 6.46 -2.08
N ARG A 168 -3.16 6.75 -0.90
CA ARG A 168 -4.01 7.91 -0.59
C ARG A 168 -3.23 9.04 0.10
N ALA A 169 -3.91 10.14 0.43
CA ALA A 169 -3.30 11.32 1.08
C ALA A 169 -2.10 11.88 0.32
N LEU A 170 -2.23 11.97 -0.98
CA LEU A 170 -1.24 12.58 -1.86
C LEU A 170 -1.71 13.94 -2.37
N THR A 171 -0.75 14.81 -2.67
CA THR A 171 -1.03 16.16 -3.16
C THR A 171 -1.92 16.12 -4.40
N GLY A 172 -3.06 16.79 -4.32
CA GLY A 172 -4.04 16.93 -5.39
C GLY A 172 -3.68 18.00 -6.41
N HIS A 173 -4.53 18.12 -7.44
CA HIS A 173 -4.38 19.14 -8.48
C HIS A 173 -4.43 20.58 -7.95
N ASN A 174 -5.01 20.76 -6.76
CA ASN A 174 -5.24 22.05 -6.09
C ASN A 174 -4.26 22.31 -4.94
N TRP A 175 -3.20 21.51 -4.80
CA TRP A 175 -2.21 21.67 -3.75
C TRP A 175 -1.46 23.02 -3.88
N THR A 176 -1.49 23.81 -2.82
CA THR A 176 -0.90 25.17 -2.81
C THR A 176 0.57 25.18 -2.42
N GLY A 177 1.12 24.10 -1.87
CA GLY A 177 2.49 24.04 -1.34
C GLY A 177 2.68 24.79 -0.02
N THR A 178 1.60 25.19 0.65
CA THR A 178 1.68 25.95 1.90
C THR A 178 1.50 25.09 3.15
N VAL A 179 0.77 23.99 3.05
CA VAL A 179 0.53 23.02 4.14
C VAL A 179 1.08 21.66 3.73
N PHE A 180 2.00 21.13 4.52
CA PHE A 180 2.67 19.86 4.27
C PHE A 180 2.15 18.72 5.15
N ASP A 181 0.99 18.88 5.75
CA ASP A 181 0.32 17.89 6.59
C ASP A 181 -1.12 17.76 6.09
N TRP A 182 -1.45 16.61 5.50
CA TRP A 182 -2.76 16.37 4.93
C TRP A 182 -3.90 16.45 5.98
N THR A 183 -3.60 16.15 7.23
CA THR A 183 -4.60 16.22 8.32
C THR A 183 -5.07 17.66 8.57
N LYS A 184 -4.26 18.65 8.21
CA LYS A 184 -4.57 20.08 8.35
C LYS A 184 -5.17 20.69 7.08
N ALA A 185 -4.97 20.07 5.93
CA ALA A 185 -5.50 20.53 4.65
C ALA A 185 -5.97 19.36 3.78
N PRO A 186 -6.89 18.48 4.25
CA PRO A 186 -7.25 17.25 3.55
C PRO A 186 -7.73 17.48 2.11
N LYS A 187 -8.38 18.61 1.84
CA LYS A 187 -8.86 18.95 0.49
C LYS A 187 -7.75 19.18 -0.53
N GLU A 188 -6.55 19.51 -0.09
CA GLU A 188 -5.37 19.64 -0.95
C GLU A 188 -4.66 18.30 -1.19
N TYR A 189 -5.06 17.24 -0.47
CA TYR A 189 -4.49 15.90 -0.51
C TYR A 189 -5.50 14.85 -1.01
N GLY A 190 -6.41 15.28 -1.87
CA GLY A 190 -7.45 14.45 -2.44
C GLY A 190 -7.01 13.61 -3.65
N ALA A 191 -5.72 13.42 -3.90
CA ALA A 191 -5.27 12.53 -4.95
C ALA A 191 -5.09 11.10 -4.45
N ILE A 192 -5.39 10.13 -5.33
CA ILE A 192 -5.03 8.72 -5.17
C ILE A 192 -4.03 8.37 -6.26
N HIS A 193 -2.89 7.78 -5.87
CA HIS A 193 -1.88 7.27 -6.79
C HIS A 193 -2.08 5.79 -7.00
N PHE A 194 -2.29 5.42 -8.24
CA PHE A 194 -2.46 4.05 -8.69
C PHE A 194 -1.18 3.55 -9.35
N HIS A 195 -0.88 2.27 -9.14
CA HIS A 195 0.29 1.62 -9.72
C HIS A 195 -0.13 0.27 -10.33
N ASP A 196 0.53 -0.14 -11.41
CA ASP A 196 0.26 -1.42 -12.07
C ASP A 196 0.88 -2.61 -11.32
N ASP A 197 1.82 -2.35 -10.42
CA ASP A 197 2.59 -3.30 -9.62
C ASP A 197 2.24 -3.29 -8.12
N ASP A 198 1.17 -2.59 -7.70
CA ASP A 198 0.63 -2.71 -6.33
C ASP A 198 0.15 -4.15 -6.06
N VAL A 199 0.51 -4.69 -4.88
CA VAL A 199 0.10 -6.03 -4.44
C VAL A 199 -0.36 -5.99 -2.98
N ASP A 200 -1.67 -6.08 -2.76
CA ASP A 200 -2.27 -6.23 -1.42
C ASP A 200 -2.43 -7.71 -1.01
N ASP A 201 -2.79 -8.56 -1.96
CA ASP A 201 -3.04 -9.99 -1.76
C ASP A 201 -2.75 -10.74 -3.07
N ALA A 202 -1.91 -11.74 -3.02
CA ALA A 202 -1.62 -12.62 -4.16
C ALA A 202 -2.81 -13.53 -4.53
N ARG A 203 -3.84 -13.58 -3.68
CA ARG A 203 -5.09 -14.31 -3.88
C ARG A 203 -4.91 -15.80 -4.12
N TRP A 204 -3.91 -16.39 -3.47
CA TRP A 204 -3.68 -17.82 -3.53
C TRP A 204 -4.70 -18.57 -2.69
N GLU A 205 -5.13 -19.68 -3.22
CA GLU A 205 -5.97 -20.61 -2.45
C GLU A 205 -5.17 -21.22 -1.30
N VAL A 206 -5.85 -21.54 -0.20
CA VAL A 206 -5.25 -22.23 0.94
C VAL A 206 -4.79 -23.62 0.50
N SER A 207 -3.49 -23.88 0.52
CA SER A 207 -2.92 -25.17 0.11
C SER A 207 -3.01 -26.22 1.22
N PHE A 208 -2.86 -25.81 2.48
CA PHE A 208 -3.00 -26.69 3.64
C PHE A 208 -3.30 -25.88 4.90
N GLU A 209 -3.89 -26.54 5.88
CA GLU A 209 -4.12 -26.01 7.22
C GLU A 209 -3.44 -26.90 8.25
N TRP A 210 -2.92 -26.28 9.30
CA TRP A 210 -2.32 -26.98 10.43
C TRP A 210 -2.94 -26.50 11.73
N GLN A 211 -3.52 -27.44 12.48
CA GLN A 211 -4.03 -27.15 13.82
C GLN A 211 -2.89 -27.14 14.83
N VAL A 212 -2.66 -25.98 15.45
CA VAL A 212 -1.64 -25.84 16.50
C VAL A 212 -1.96 -26.79 17.66
N PRO A 213 -1.06 -27.71 18.04
CA PRO A 213 -1.27 -28.58 19.22
C PRO A 213 -1.37 -27.76 20.50
N THR A 214 -2.20 -28.21 21.44
CA THR A 214 -2.43 -27.52 22.70
C THR A 214 -1.19 -27.49 23.61
N ASP A 215 -0.26 -28.39 23.40
CA ASP A 215 1.03 -28.53 24.11
C ASP A 215 2.21 -27.95 23.31
N ALA A 216 1.94 -27.27 22.20
CA ALA A 216 2.97 -26.62 21.40
C ALA A 216 3.70 -25.58 22.24
N LYS A 217 5.03 -25.62 22.21
CA LYS A 217 5.84 -24.59 22.82
C LYS A 217 5.78 -23.30 21.99
N SER A 218 5.86 -22.17 22.68
CA SER A 218 6.08 -20.89 22.02
C SER A 218 7.48 -20.86 21.41
N ARG A 219 7.59 -20.87 20.06
CA ARG A 219 8.86 -20.98 19.32
C ARG A 219 8.71 -20.51 17.90
N PHE A 220 9.84 -20.45 17.20
CA PHE A 220 9.92 -20.37 15.76
C PHE A 220 9.64 -21.75 15.14
N TYR A 221 8.76 -21.78 14.18
CA TYR A 221 8.40 -22.99 13.43
C TYR A 221 8.49 -22.73 11.92
N ALA A 222 8.53 -23.78 11.17
CA ALA A 222 8.37 -23.69 9.71
C ALA A 222 7.65 -24.92 9.16
N ALA A 223 6.80 -24.72 8.19
CA ALA A 223 6.29 -25.81 7.36
C ALA A 223 7.37 -26.15 6.32
N LYS A 224 7.91 -27.35 6.37
CA LYS A 224 8.86 -27.83 5.38
C LYS A 224 8.10 -28.37 4.18
N VAL A 225 8.36 -27.79 3.01
CA VAL A 225 7.85 -28.25 1.73
C VAL A 225 8.97 -28.98 0.99
N THR A 226 8.66 -30.14 0.44
CA THR A 226 9.62 -30.95 -0.32
C THR A 226 9.01 -31.31 -1.66
N THR A 227 9.74 -31.08 -2.76
CA THR A 227 9.32 -31.48 -4.11
C THR A 227 9.66 -32.94 -4.41
N SER A 228 9.15 -33.49 -5.54
CA SER A 228 9.51 -34.80 -6.02
C SER A 228 11.00 -34.98 -6.28
N ASP A 229 11.69 -33.89 -6.60
CA ASP A 229 13.12 -33.86 -6.92
C ASP A 229 14.00 -33.64 -5.68
N ASN A 230 13.37 -33.67 -4.48
CA ASN A 230 13.97 -33.44 -3.18
C ASN A 230 14.48 -31.99 -2.94
N ASP A 231 14.00 -31.03 -3.69
CA ASP A 231 14.19 -29.62 -3.33
C ASP A 231 13.34 -29.29 -2.11
N GLU A 232 13.88 -28.44 -1.25
CA GLU A 232 13.26 -28.09 0.03
C GLU A 232 13.08 -26.57 0.17
N ASP A 233 11.90 -26.17 0.63
CA ASP A 233 11.63 -24.81 1.12
C ASP A 233 10.97 -24.85 2.49
N TYR A 234 11.01 -23.71 3.19
CA TYR A 234 10.50 -23.57 4.54
C TYR A 234 9.63 -22.33 4.64
N ILE A 235 8.38 -22.51 5.05
CA ILE A 235 7.43 -21.41 5.29
C ILE A 235 7.40 -21.14 6.79
N PRO A 236 8.04 -20.03 7.26
CA PRO A 236 8.15 -19.74 8.68
C PRO A 236 6.84 -19.23 9.28
N PHE A 237 6.64 -19.55 10.56
CA PHE A 237 5.58 -19.00 11.39
C PHE A 237 5.99 -19.08 12.88
N TRP A 238 5.24 -18.42 13.73
CA TRP A 238 5.51 -18.37 15.17
C TRP A 238 4.32 -18.88 15.95
N VAL A 239 4.57 -19.68 16.99
CA VAL A 239 3.58 -20.04 17.98
C VAL A 239 3.74 -19.10 19.16
N VAL A 240 2.73 -18.29 19.42
CA VAL A 240 2.72 -17.23 20.42
C VAL A 240 1.79 -17.64 21.57
N PRO A 241 2.19 -17.51 22.85
CA PRO A 241 1.31 -17.79 23.95
C PRO A 241 0.20 -16.74 24.06
N GLU A 242 -0.95 -17.10 24.56
CA GLU A 242 -1.96 -16.11 24.95
C GLU A 242 -1.43 -15.21 26.07
N VAL A 243 -1.87 -13.96 26.11
CA VAL A 243 -1.54 -13.04 27.22
C VAL A 243 -1.98 -13.63 28.56
N GLY A 244 -1.08 -13.67 29.52
CA GLY A 244 -1.30 -14.27 30.82
C GLY A 244 -1.08 -15.79 30.88
N LYS A 245 -0.64 -16.41 29.77
CA LYS A 245 -0.29 -17.84 29.68
C LYS A 245 1.16 -18.02 29.22
N GLU A 246 2.04 -17.12 29.61
CA GLU A 246 3.46 -17.15 29.29
C GLU A 246 4.09 -18.44 29.83
N GLN A 247 4.93 -19.07 29.01
CA GLN A 247 5.62 -20.33 29.32
C GLN A 247 7.03 -20.09 29.89
N SER A 248 7.56 -18.88 29.71
CA SER A 248 8.90 -18.49 30.14
C SER A 248 8.95 -17.08 30.76
N LYS A 249 10.08 -16.72 31.36
CA LYS A 249 10.36 -15.34 31.82
C LYS A 249 11.23 -14.54 30.86
N ILE A 250 11.69 -15.16 29.80
CA ILE A 250 12.43 -14.56 28.69
C ILE A 250 11.54 -14.63 27.46
N ALA A 251 11.52 -13.57 26.68
CA ALA A 251 10.85 -13.57 25.38
C ALA A 251 11.76 -13.02 24.28
N VAL A 252 11.59 -13.55 23.08
CA VAL A 252 12.14 -13.00 21.85
C VAL A 252 11.00 -12.26 21.13
N MET A 253 11.18 -10.96 20.93
CA MET A 253 10.28 -10.11 20.12
C MET A 253 10.77 -10.13 18.68
N VAL A 254 9.98 -10.74 17.82
CA VAL A 254 10.30 -10.88 16.38
C VAL A 254 9.98 -9.57 15.67
N PRO A 255 10.95 -8.94 14.97
CA PRO A 255 10.75 -7.65 14.33
C PRO A 255 10.01 -7.79 12.98
N THR A 256 8.79 -8.29 13.02
CA THR A 256 8.00 -8.62 11.84
C THR A 256 7.62 -7.40 11.02
N ILE A 257 7.48 -6.22 11.64
CA ILE A 257 7.28 -4.96 10.91
C ILE A 257 8.51 -4.66 10.04
N SER A 258 9.72 -4.86 10.59
CA SER A 258 10.96 -4.73 9.80
C SER A 258 11.02 -5.78 8.68
N TYR A 259 10.64 -7.03 8.96
CA TYR A 259 10.59 -8.05 7.89
C TYR A 259 9.63 -7.65 6.76
N MET A 260 8.50 -7.03 7.09
CA MET A 260 7.55 -6.54 6.11
C MET A 260 8.09 -5.33 5.33
N ALA A 261 8.81 -4.43 6.00
CA ALA A 261 9.40 -3.27 5.36
C ALA A 261 10.41 -3.65 4.26
N TYR A 262 11.18 -4.70 4.51
CA TYR A 262 12.20 -5.23 3.59
C TYR A 262 11.74 -6.43 2.77
N ALA A 263 10.43 -6.75 2.81
CA ALA A 263 9.91 -7.92 2.12
C ALA A 263 10.15 -7.87 0.61
N ASN A 264 10.88 -8.86 0.08
CA ASN A 264 11.22 -8.96 -1.33
C ASN A 264 12.04 -7.77 -1.87
N GLU A 265 12.90 -7.19 -1.05
CA GLU A 265 13.76 -6.08 -1.46
C GLU A 265 14.63 -6.45 -2.67
N HIS A 266 14.61 -5.58 -3.68
CA HIS A 266 15.42 -5.74 -4.89
C HIS A 266 16.11 -4.43 -5.33
N VAL A 267 16.34 -3.52 -4.39
CA VAL A 267 17.04 -2.24 -4.59
C VAL A 267 18.33 -2.40 -5.39
N ALA A 268 19.08 -3.47 -5.15
CA ALA A 268 20.34 -3.70 -5.86
C ALA A 268 20.17 -3.96 -7.35
N SER A 269 19.05 -4.48 -7.80
CA SER A 269 18.83 -4.70 -9.24
C SER A 269 18.77 -3.38 -10.01
N ASN A 270 18.47 -2.28 -9.33
CA ASN A 270 18.36 -0.95 -9.88
C ASN A 270 19.44 0.03 -9.39
N ALA A 271 20.24 -0.36 -8.42
CA ALA A 271 21.21 0.52 -7.78
C ALA A 271 22.62 0.34 -8.36
N GLY A 272 22.95 1.04 -9.43
CA GLY A 272 24.31 1.10 -9.97
C GLY A 272 25.38 1.62 -9.00
N GLY A 273 24.99 2.04 -7.79
CA GLY A 273 25.87 2.50 -6.72
C GLY A 273 25.97 1.55 -5.52
N ALA A 274 25.39 0.34 -5.58
CA ALA A 274 25.37 -0.59 -4.45
C ALA A 274 26.79 -0.91 -3.93
N GLU A 275 27.79 -0.97 -4.81
CA GLU A 275 29.20 -1.15 -4.46
C GLU A 275 29.73 -0.08 -3.51
N LEU A 276 29.22 1.15 -3.61
CA LEU A 276 29.64 2.26 -2.75
C LEU A 276 29.18 2.08 -1.31
N PHE A 277 28.06 1.40 -1.10
CA PHE A 277 27.53 1.13 0.25
C PHE A 277 28.23 -0.03 0.93
N VAL A 278 28.55 -1.07 0.17
CA VAL A 278 29.13 -2.30 0.73
C VAL A 278 30.65 -2.42 0.55
N TYR A 279 31.29 -1.48 -0.14
CA TYR A 279 32.72 -1.44 -0.47
C TYR A 279 33.23 -2.71 -1.17
N ARG A 280 32.36 -3.41 -1.88
CA ARG A 280 32.64 -4.62 -2.66
C ARG A 280 31.57 -4.83 -3.72
N VAL A 281 31.86 -5.65 -4.70
CA VAL A 281 30.85 -6.05 -5.70
C VAL A 281 29.80 -6.94 -5.04
N PRO A 282 28.51 -6.56 -5.05
CA PRO A 282 27.44 -7.42 -4.57
C PRO A 282 27.34 -8.68 -5.41
N ILE A 283 27.22 -9.83 -4.76
CA ILE A 283 26.99 -11.10 -5.45
C ILE A 283 25.52 -11.43 -5.37
N MET A 284 24.82 -11.37 -6.49
CA MET A 284 23.41 -11.73 -6.58
C MET A 284 23.28 -13.26 -6.58
N GLN A 285 22.53 -13.79 -5.65
CA GLN A 285 22.16 -15.21 -5.62
C GLN A 285 20.91 -15.48 -6.45
N GLN A 286 20.60 -16.76 -6.67
CA GLN A 286 19.45 -17.16 -7.48
C GLN A 286 18.12 -16.53 -7.02
N GLN A 287 17.86 -16.49 -5.71
CA GLN A 287 16.65 -15.86 -5.16
C GLN A 287 16.59 -14.34 -5.41
N ASN A 288 17.74 -13.65 -5.40
CA ASN A 288 17.78 -12.22 -5.70
C ASN A 288 17.48 -11.96 -7.19
N MET A 289 18.06 -12.79 -8.07
CA MET A 289 17.77 -12.72 -9.50
C MET A 289 16.31 -13.04 -9.80
N PHE A 290 15.76 -14.05 -9.12
CA PHE A 290 14.35 -14.40 -9.23
C PHE A 290 13.44 -13.22 -8.84
N LEU A 291 13.68 -12.57 -7.71
CA LEU A 291 12.91 -11.39 -7.30
C LEU A 291 13.03 -10.23 -8.29
N ALA A 292 14.20 -10.01 -8.87
CA ALA A 292 14.41 -8.98 -9.89
C ALA A 292 13.61 -9.23 -11.18
N GLU A 293 13.41 -10.50 -11.54
CA GLU A 293 12.66 -10.93 -12.72
C GLU A 293 11.14 -11.05 -12.46
N HIS A 294 10.72 -11.21 -11.18
CA HIS A 294 9.35 -11.47 -10.76
C HIS A 294 8.77 -10.35 -9.89
N ARG A 295 8.66 -9.16 -10.47
CA ARG A 295 8.14 -7.98 -9.79
C ARG A 295 6.68 -8.10 -9.36
N GLU A 296 5.94 -9.04 -9.95
CA GLU A 296 4.55 -9.35 -9.57
C GLU A 296 4.40 -9.84 -8.12
N TYR A 297 5.48 -10.23 -7.46
CA TYR A 297 5.48 -10.53 -6.02
C TYR A 297 5.52 -9.28 -5.13
N GLY A 298 5.60 -8.10 -5.75
CA GLY A 298 5.67 -6.81 -5.07
C GLY A 298 7.03 -6.55 -4.41
N GLY A 299 7.45 -5.30 -4.43
CA GLY A 299 8.69 -4.84 -3.82
C GLY A 299 8.58 -4.54 -2.33
N SER A 300 9.69 -4.10 -1.77
CA SER A 300 9.79 -3.57 -0.41
C SER A 300 9.46 -2.07 -0.38
N ILE A 301 9.31 -1.50 0.82
CA ILE A 301 9.19 -0.04 0.96
C ILE A 301 10.50 0.70 0.66
N TYR A 302 11.57 0.00 0.32
CA TYR A 302 12.86 0.55 -0.12
C TYR A 302 12.97 0.59 -1.64
N ASP A 303 12.04 -0.06 -2.35
CA ASP A 303 11.98 -0.11 -3.80
C ASP A 303 11.08 1.01 -4.36
N THR A 304 11.04 1.09 -5.68
CA THR A 304 10.16 1.99 -6.42
C THR A 304 9.20 1.20 -7.29
N HIS A 305 8.02 1.77 -7.51
CA HIS A 305 7.08 1.30 -8.51
C HIS A 305 7.62 1.45 -9.93
N THR A 306 6.95 0.87 -10.92
CA THR A 306 7.34 0.95 -12.33
C THR A 306 7.36 2.38 -12.87
N ASP A 307 6.60 3.30 -12.27
CA ASP A 307 6.59 4.73 -12.61
C ASP A 307 7.68 5.54 -11.89
N GLY A 308 8.50 4.90 -11.06
CA GLY A 308 9.59 5.52 -10.30
C GLY A 308 9.16 6.17 -8.97
N SER A 309 7.88 6.13 -8.62
CA SER A 309 7.42 6.56 -7.29
C SER A 309 7.79 5.53 -6.23
N GLY A 310 7.92 5.97 -4.97
CA GLY A 310 8.33 5.08 -3.90
C GLY A 310 7.19 4.19 -3.40
N ILE A 311 7.51 2.94 -3.12
CA ILE A 311 6.60 1.99 -2.47
C ILE A 311 6.45 2.38 -1.00
N CYS A 312 5.22 2.53 -0.52
CA CYS A 312 4.95 2.88 0.87
C CYS A 312 4.11 1.83 1.63
N MET A 313 3.66 0.81 0.94
CA MET A 313 2.84 -0.25 1.53
C MET A 313 3.48 -1.62 1.34
N SER A 314 3.33 -2.49 2.32
CA SER A 314 3.79 -3.88 2.25
C SER A 314 2.77 -4.82 2.87
N SER A 315 2.38 -5.84 2.11
CA SER A 315 1.43 -6.86 2.54
C SER A 315 2.12 -8.20 2.82
N ARG A 316 1.64 -8.92 3.82
CA ARG A 316 2.06 -10.31 4.09
C ARG A 316 1.26 -11.35 3.30
N LEU A 317 0.18 -10.95 2.59
CA LEU A 317 -0.63 -11.84 1.76
C LEU A 317 -0.03 -12.05 0.36
N ARG A 318 1.29 -12.17 0.31
CA ARG A 318 2.06 -12.42 -0.90
C ARG A 318 3.26 -13.32 -0.59
N PRO A 319 3.88 -13.96 -1.58
CA PRO A 319 5.13 -14.68 -1.36
C PRO A 319 6.22 -13.73 -0.86
N ILE A 320 6.88 -14.07 0.26
CA ILE A 320 8.00 -13.31 0.80
C ILE A 320 9.21 -14.20 0.87
N LEU A 321 10.13 -14.06 -0.08
CA LEU A 321 11.31 -14.89 -0.18
C LEU A 321 12.38 -14.50 0.84
N SER A 322 12.45 -13.21 1.21
CA SER A 322 13.44 -12.69 2.15
C SER A 322 13.29 -13.23 3.58
N ILE A 323 12.15 -13.82 3.94
CA ILE A 323 11.96 -14.49 5.24
C ILE A 323 12.12 -16.02 5.19
N ARG A 324 12.88 -16.55 4.22
CA ARG A 324 13.24 -17.97 4.17
C ARG A 324 14.52 -18.22 4.95
N PRO A 325 14.67 -19.36 5.65
CA PRO A 325 15.84 -19.65 6.48
C PRO A 325 17.19 -19.63 5.74
N LYS A 326 17.15 -19.89 4.44
CA LYS A 326 18.34 -19.94 3.57
C LYS A 326 18.53 -18.69 2.72
N TYR A 327 17.82 -17.61 3.01
CA TYR A 327 17.96 -16.37 2.27
C TYR A 327 19.18 -15.60 2.73
N ASP A 328 20.07 -15.29 1.79
CA ASP A 328 21.18 -14.37 1.98
C ASP A 328 20.87 -13.03 1.32
N HIS A 329 20.99 -11.98 2.09
CA HIS A 329 20.75 -10.64 1.59
C HIS A 329 21.90 -10.18 0.69
N PHE A 330 21.59 -9.65 -0.49
CA PHE A 330 22.59 -9.33 -1.52
C PHE A 330 23.60 -8.26 -1.08
N LEU A 331 23.18 -7.24 -0.29
CA LEU A 331 24.10 -6.23 0.23
C LEU A 331 24.93 -6.76 1.40
N ALA A 332 24.30 -7.41 2.36
CA ALA A 332 25.01 -7.99 3.52
C ALA A 332 25.88 -9.17 3.10
N GLN A 333 25.52 -9.88 2.03
CA GLN A 333 26.12 -11.17 1.61
C GLN A 333 26.22 -12.15 2.80
N ALA A 334 25.16 -12.18 3.57
CA ALA A 334 25.03 -12.97 4.79
C ALA A 334 23.52 -13.09 5.11
N PRO A 335 23.15 -14.03 6.00
CA PRO A 335 21.81 -14.04 6.60
C PRO A 335 21.48 -12.68 7.21
N TRP A 336 20.27 -12.16 6.92
CA TRP A 336 19.80 -10.90 7.43
C TRP A 336 18.31 -10.96 7.74
N GLN A 337 17.81 -10.13 8.66
CA GLN A 337 16.43 -10.19 9.15
C GLN A 337 16.11 -11.59 9.71
N TYR A 338 15.04 -12.23 9.27
CA TYR A 338 14.60 -13.52 9.76
C TYR A 338 15.71 -14.59 9.79
N PRO A 339 16.50 -14.83 8.72
CA PRO A 339 17.60 -15.79 8.78
C PRO A 339 18.67 -15.45 9.81
N ALA A 340 18.93 -14.17 10.06
CA ALA A 340 19.89 -13.75 11.08
C ALA A 340 19.32 -13.99 12.49
N ASP A 341 18.03 -13.77 12.71
CA ASP A 341 17.39 -13.97 14.01
C ASP A 341 17.36 -15.45 14.42
N LEU A 342 17.43 -16.37 13.46
CA LEU A 342 17.60 -17.80 13.76
C LEU A 342 18.91 -18.11 14.49
N HIS A 343 19.98 -17.30 14.33
CA HIS A 343 21.22 -17.48 15.10
C HIS A 343 21.00 -17.16 16.58
N LEU A 344 20.22 -16.15 16.91
CA LEU A 344 19.85 -15.83 18.29
C LEU A 344 19.04 -16.99 18.90
N VAL A 345 18.04 -17.46 18.16
CA VAL A 345 17.19 -18.58 18.62
C VAL A 345 18.02 -19.84 18.80
N TYR A 346 18.89 -20.17 17.85
CA TYR A 346 19.80 -21.30 17.95
C TYR A 346 20.71 -21.20 19.19
N TRP A 347 21.21 -19.99 19.49
CA TRP A 347 22.03 -19.76 20.68
C TRP A 347 21.22 -20.02 21.96
N LEU A 348 19.99 -19.50 22.07
CA LEU A 348 19.14 -19.73 23.23
C LEU A 348 18.89 -21.22 23.45
N GLU A 349 18.53 -21.96 22.39
CA GLU A 349 18.31 -23.40 22.43
C GLU A 349 19.57 -24.16 22.85
N THR A 350 20.74 -23.81 22.29
CA THR A 350 22.02 -24.46 22.58
C THR A 350 22.43 -24.24 24.03
N MET A 351 22.17 -23.05 24.58
CA MET A 351 22.48 -22.71 25.96
C MET A 351 21.47 -23.22 26.97
N GLY A 352 20.38 -23.83 26.49
CA GLY A 352 19.30 -24.41 27.32
C GLY A 352 18.40 -23.36 27.99
N TYR A 353 18.30 -22.17 27.46
CA TYR A 353 17.35 -21.17 27.94
C TYR A 353 15.91 -21.47 27.40
N ASP A 354 14.94 -21.48 28.31
CA ASP A 354 13.55 -21.42 27.93
C ASP A 354 13.17 -19.97 27.60
N TYR A 355 12.41 -19.80 26.52
CA TYR A 355 11.94 -18.49 26.06
C TYR A 355 10.58 -18.63 25.38
N ASP A 356 9.83 -17.57 25.35
CA ASP A 356 8.64 -17.40 24.52
C ASP A 356 8.95 -16.53 23.30
N VAL A 357 8.05 -16.53 22.35
CA VAL A 357 8.12 -15.74 21.14
C VAL A 357 6.83 -14.96 20.97
N PHE A 358 6.92 -13.71 20.58
CA PHE A 358 5.81 -12.90 20.09
C PHE A 358 6.32 -11.91 19.05
N THR A 359 5.40 -11.30 18.32
CA THR A 359 5.72 -10.42 17.19
C THR A 359 5.50 -8.95 17.53
N ASP A 360 6.02 -8.06 16.70
CA ASP A 360 5.74 -6.63 16.78
C ASP A 360 4.24 -6.34 16.66
N GLU A 361 3.52 -7.09 15.82
CA GLU A 361 2.07 -6.95 15.67
C GLU A 361 1.35 -7.31 16.99
N ASP A 362 1.79 -8.39 17.68
CA ASP A 362 1.19 -8.76 18.96
C ASP A 362 1.32 -7.61 19.95
N VAL A 363 2.50 -6.97 20.02
CA VAL A 363 2.73 -5.81 20.91
C VAL A 363 1.91 -4.61 20.46
N THR A 364 1.78 -4.39 19.17
CA THR A 364 0.98 -3.29 18.61
C THR A 364 -0.48 -3.36 19.07
N TYR A 365 -1.07 -4.55 19.06
CA TYR A 365 -2.49 -4.74 19.38
C TYR A 365 -2.77 -5.02 20.85
N GLU A 366 -1.83 -5.58 21.59
CA GLU A 366 -2.00 -6.01 22.98
C GLU A 366 -1.27 -5.11 23.98
N GLY A 367 -0.37 -4.27 23.48
CA GLY A 367 0.33 -3.25 24.26
C GLY A 367 1.16 -3.84 25.40
N LEU A 368 1.17 -3.13 26.53
CA LEU A 368 1.94 -3.51 27.71
C LEU A 368 1.54 -4.88 28.27
N ALA A 369 0.29 -5.30 28.12
CA ALA A 369 -0.19 -6.59 28.62
C ALA A 369 0.58 -7.78 28.01
N ARG A 370 1.08 -7.65 26.78
CA ARG A 370 1.94 -8.64 26.12
C ARG A 370 3.31 -8.75 26.80
N LEU A 371 3.81 -7.67 27.38
CA LEU A 371 5.19 -7.54 27.85
C LEU A 371 5.35 -7.75 29.35
N GLU A 372 4.38 -7.35 30.16
CA GLU A 372 4.54 -7.12 31.61
C GLU A 372 4.89 -8.36 32.43
N ASN A 373 4.60 -9.56 31.96
CA ASN A 373 4.89 -10.82 32.64
C ASN A 373 6.29 -11.37 32.35
N TYR A 374 7.01 -10.80 31.40
CA TYR A 374 8.40 -11.17 31.11
C TYR A 374 9.39 -10.38 31.93
N ASN A 375 10.47 -11.03 32.36
CA ASN A 375 11.57 -10.39 33.03
C ASN A 375 12.57 -9.76 32.06
N VAL A 376 12.73 -10.40 30.91
CA VAL A 376 13.66 -9.97 29.85
C VAL A 376 12.99 -10.13 28.49
N ILE A 377 13.07 -9.10 27.68
CA ILE A 377 12.68 -9.12 26.26
C ILE A 377 13.95 -8.93 25.44
N ILE A 378 14.15 -9.77 24.45
CA ILE A 378 15.28 -9.73 23.53
C ILE A 378 14.72 -9.37 22.14
N THR A 379 15.28 -8.36 21.48
CA THR A 379 14.86 -8.02 20.12
C THR A 379 15.57 -8.90 19.10
N GLY A 380 15.05 -8.93 17.88
CA GLY A 380 15.76 -9.47 16.73
C GLY A 380 16.94 -8.61 16.30
N SER A 381 17.59 -8.98 15.20
CA SER A 381 18.83 -8.36 14.72
C SER A 381 18.66 -6.98 14.08
N HIS A 382 17.43 -6.60 13.68
CA HIS A 382 17.19 -5.33 12.99
C HIS A 382 15.78 -4.77 13.25
N PRO A 383 15.46 -4.36 14.48
CA PRO A 383 14.14 -3.81 14.84
C PRO A 383 14.03 -2.31 14.51
N GLU A 384 14.26 -1.96 13.26
CA GLU A 384 14.24 -0.58 12.75
C GLU A 384 12.83 -0.01 12.65
N HIS A 385 11.89 -0.85 12.22
CA HIS A 385 10.51 -0.48 11.93
C HIS A 385 9.58 -0.92 13.05
N ASN A 386 8.70 -0.02 13.48
CA ASN A 386 7.87 -0.22 14.66
C ASN A 386 6.50 0.45 14.47
N SER A 387 5.56 0.15 15.35
CA SER A 387 4.34 0.97 15.50
C SER A 387 4.45 1.92 16.69
N GLY A 388 3.67 3.00 16.69
CA GLY A 388 3.59 3.91 17.84
C GLY A 388 3.15 3.20 19.12
N ASN A 389 2.15 2.32 19.03
CA ASN A 389 1.66 1.53 20.18
C ASN A 389 2.72 0.60 20.75
N GLN A 390 3.54 0.01 19.88
CA GLN A 390 4.68 -0.84 20.30
C GLN A 390 5.72 -0.02 21.06
N LEU A 391 6.08 1.16 20.58
CA LEU A 391 7.04 2.06 21.25
C LEU A 391 6.52 2.48 22.63
N ASP A 392 5.25 2.86 22.75
CA ASP A 392 4.62 3.19 24.02
C ASP A 392 4.63 1.99 24.99
N ALA A 393 4.33 0.80 24.50
CA ALA A 393 4.34 -0.42 25.30
C ALA A 393 5.76 -0.73 25.85
N LEU A 394 6.79 -0.64 25.00
CA LEU A 394 8.19 -0.86 25.39
C LEU A 394 8.68 0.20 26.38
N HIS A 395 8.31 1.48 26.15
CA HIS A 395 8.60 2.54 27.11
C HIS A 395 8.01 2.24 28.49
N ASN A 396 6.71 1.93 28.54
CA ASN A 396 6.03 1.60 29.79
C ASN A 396 6.60 0.34 30.47
N TYR A 397 6.98 -0.67 29.70
CA TYR A 397 7.60 -1.88 30.22
C TYR A 397 8.94 -1.57 30.91
N THR A 398 9.80 -0.79 30.26
CA THR A 398 11.11 -0.43 30.84
C THR A 398 10.96 0.48 32.06
N GLN A 399 10.02 1.43 32.07
CA GLN A 399 9.70 2.28 33.23
C GLN A 399 9.23 1.47 34.47
N ARG A 400 8.62 0.30 34.25
CA ARG A 400 8.21 -0.63 35.32
C ARG A 400 9.31 -1.60 35.75
N GLY A 401 10.54 -1.43 35.25
CA GLY A 401 11.69 -2.25 35.62
C GLY A 401 11.90 -3.50 34.76
N GLY A 402 11.15 -3.63 33.63
CA GLY A 402 11.41 -4.62 32.62
C GLY A 402 12.80 -4.44 31.99
N ARG A 403 13.43 -5.54 31.59
CA ARG A 403 14.77 -5.54 31.00
C ARG A 403 14.68 -5.79 29.51
N LEU A 404 15.26 -4.88 28.74
CA LEU A 404 15.30 -4.98 27.30
C LEU A 404 16.73 -5.24 26.84
N MET A 405 16.93 -6.32 26.07
CA MET A 405 18.17 -6.60 25.35
C MET A 405 17.95 -6.21 23.89
N TYR A 406 18.49 -5.06 23.51
CA TYR A 406 18.45 -4.59 22.14
C TYR A 406 19.61 -5.19 21.36
N MET A 407 19.31 -6.03 20.34
CA MET A 407 20.31 -6.85 19.64
C MET A 407 20.60 -6.37 18.22
N GLY A 408 20.08 -5.23 17.83
CA GLY A 408 20.11 -4.80 16.45
C GLY A 408 20.80 -3.46 16.18
N ALA A 409 20.73 -3.04 14.93
CA ALA A 409 21.07 -1.70 14.45
C ALA A 409 19.80 -0.92 14.13
N ASP A 410 19.94 0.40 13.91
CA ASP A 410 18.87 1.33 13.51
C ASP A 410 17.63 1.25 14.42
N ALA A 411 17.90 1.49 15.72
CA ALA A 411 16.93 1.31 16.78
C ALA A 411 15.65 2.11 16.59
N TRP A 412 14.52 1.43 16.38
CA TRP A 412 13.18 2.02 16.46
C TRP A 412 13.03 3.35 15.69
N TYR A 413 13.54 3.33 14.47
CA TYR A 413 13.76 4.54 13.68
C TYR A 413 12.51 4.99 12.90
N TRP A 414 11.76 4.03 12.31
CA TRP A 414 10.58 4.29 11.52
C TRP A 414 9.30 3.89 12.24
N VAL A 415 8.27 4.72 12.10
CA VAL A 415 6.94 4.42 12.63
C VAL A 415 6.00 4.01 11.50
N HIS A 416 5.52 2.78 11.60
CA HIS A 416 4.52 2.19 10.72
C HIS A 416 3.13 2.25 11.32
N SER A 417 2.14 2.12 10.45
CA SER A 417 0.79 1.78 10.86
C SER A 417 0.26 0.61 10.06
N PHE A 418 -0.73 -0.06 10.62
CA PHE A 418 -1.45 -1.12 9.96
C PHE A 418 -2.74 -0.58 9.37
N HIS A 419 -3.02 -0.93 8.11
CA HIS A 419 -4.16 -0.43 7.40
C HIS A 419 -5.47 -1.07 7.93
N PRO A 420 -6.43 -0.30 8.47
CA PRO A 420 -7.62 -0.85 9.13
C PRO A 420 -8.56 -1.58 8.17
N GLY A 421 -8.49 -1.31 6.88
CA GLY A 421 -9.35 -1.96 5.87
C GLY A 421 -9.06 -3.44 5.63
N TYR A 422 -8.04 -4.01 6.26
CA TYR A 422 -7.64 -5.42 6.13
C TYR A 422 -7.81 -6.23 7.42
N GLU A 423 -8.43 -5.66 8.45
CA GLU A 423 -8.61 -6.33 9.75
C GLU A 423 -9.45 -7.61 9.66
N ASP A 424 -10.39 -7.68 8.72
CA ASP A 424 -11.22 -8.87 8.45
C ASP A 424 -10.39 -10.07 7.99
N VAL A 425 -9.23 -9.83 7.38
CA VAL A 425 -8.32 -10.86 6.87
C VAL A 425 -7.30 -11.26 7.93
N GLY A 426 -7.07 -10.40 8.90
CA GLY A 426 -6.16 -10.63 10.01
C GLY A 426 -5.45 -9.34 10.46
N ARG A 427 -4.93 -9.39 11.68
CA ARG A 427 -4.13 -8.28 12.24
C ARG A 427 -2.81 -8.16 11.48
N GLY A 428 -2.34 -6.93 11.25
CA GLY A 428 -1.02 -6.67 10.68
C GLY A 428 -0.83 -7.13 9.23
N VAL A 429 -1.90 -7.26 8.44
CA VAL A 429 -1.83 -7.76 7.06
C VAL A 429 -1.14 -6.78 6.13
N LEU A 430 -1.51 -5.51 6.20
CA LEU A 430 -0.95 -4.45 5.37
C LEU A 430 -0.36 -3.36 6.27
N THR A 431 0.91 -3.10 6.11
CA THR A 431 1.61 -2.00 6.79
C THR A 431 1.90 -0.86 5.83
N GLU A 432 1.83 0.36 6.34
CA GLU A 432 2.15 1.59 5.62
C GLU A 432 3.24 2.37 6.33
N MET A 433 4.23 2.85 5.56
CA MET A 433 5.23 3.79 6.01
C MET A 433 5.74 4.61 4.82
N ARG A 434 5.83 5.92 4.99
CA ARG A 434 6.21 6.84 3.93
C ARG A 434 7.59 7.40 4.16
N ARG A 435 8.53 6.99 3.34
CA ARG A 435 9.93 7.43 3.37
C ARG A 435 10.17 8.52 2.34
N CYS A 436 10.94 9.55 2.72
CA CYS A 436 11.28 10.62 1.76
C CYS A 436 12.16 10.12 0.62
N GLU A 437 13.02 9.15 0.87
CA GLU A 437 13.92 8.55 -0.10
C GLU A 437 13.20 7.79 -1.20
N SER A 438 12.00 7.31 -0.94
CA SER A 438 11.16 6.66 -1.93
C SER A 438 10.42 7.63 -2.85
N GLY A 439 10.71 8.93 -2.76
CA GLY A 439 10.12 9.96 -3.63
C GLY A 439 8.70 10.37 -3.28
N ILE A 440 8.07 9.74 -2.32
CA ILE A 440 6.75 10.10 -1.82
C ILE A 440 6.92 11.25 -0.82
N ARG A 441 6.30 12.37 -1.12
CA ARG A 441 6.43 13.59 -0.34
C ARG A 441 5.16 14.00 0.36
N THR A 442 4.52 13.09 1.00
CA THR A 442 3.47 13.34 1.94
C THR A 442 3.82 12.60 3.20
N TRP A 443 3.36 13.01 4.23
CA TRP A 443 4.01 13.02 5.44
C TRP A 443 3.35 12.09 6.37
N ARG A 444 2.24 12.40 6.84
CA ARG A 444 1.54 11.59 7.79
C ARG A 444 0.30 11.05 7.11
N ALA A 445 0.28 9.77 6.82
CA ALA A 445 -0.96 9.07 6.62
C ALA A 445 -1.39 8.58 8.00
N ASP A 446 -2.61 8.89 8.41
CA ASP A 446 -3.12 8.27 9.62
C ASP A 446 -3.55 6.84 9.25
N PRO A 447 -2.94 5.82 9.91
CA PRO A 447 -2.09 5.97 11.06
C PRO A 447 -0.57 5.96 10.79
N GLY A 448 -0.07 5.98 9.56
CA GLY A 448 1.35 5.98 9.25
C GLY A 448 2.03 7.34 9.35
N GLU A 449 3.33 7.35 9.50
CA GLU A 449 4.15 8.54 9.59
C GLU A 449 5.13 8.64 8.44
N TYR A 450 5.48 9.85 8.13
CA TYR A 450 6.52 10.18 7.19
C TYR A 450 7.78 10.55 7.94
N TYR A 451 8.92 10.19 7.38
CA TYR A 451 10.22 10.60 7.88
C TYR A 451 10.32 12.11 8.01
N HIS A 452 10.91 12.62 9.03
CA HIS A 452 10.96 14.02 9.43
C HIS A 452 9.68 14.63 10.00
N GLN A 453 8.61 13.89 10.03
CA GLN A 453 7.39 14.44 10.58
C GLN A 453 6.92 13.82 11.86
N GLY A 454 7.18 12.64 12.16
CA GLY A 454 6.71 11.96 13.33
C GLY A 454 6.37 12.89 14.51
N THR A 455 6.94 12.67 15.60
CA THR A 455 6.86 13.59 16.76
C THR A 455 7.75 14.83 16.65
N GLY A 456 8.51 14.96 15.55
CA GLY A 456 9.59 15.93 15.41
C GLY A 456 10.87 15.51 16.15
N GLU A 457 10.88 14.31 16.67
CA GLU A 457 12.03 13.68 17.33
C GLU A 457 12.69 12.70 16.35
N TRP A 458 13.98 12.66 16.42
CA TRP A 458 14.88 11.83 15.62
C TRP A 458 15.52 10.80 16.49
#